data_417c8152436f155b08f8e7a8cf19c257
#
_entry.id   417c8152436f155b08f8e7a8cf19c257
#
_cell.length_a   1.000
_cell.length_b   1.000
_cell.length_c   1.000
_cell.angle_alpha   90.00
_cell.angle_beta   90.00
_cell.angle_gamma   90.00
#
_symmetry.space_group_name_H-M   'P 1'
#
loop_
_entity.id
_entity.type
_entity.pdbx_description
1 polymer ?
#
loop_
_entity_poly.entity_id
_entity_poly.type
_entity_poly.pdbx_seq_one_letter_code
_entity_poly.pdbx_strand_id
1 'polypeptide(L)'
;MDSTQANTQQSDTIEIKVYVPINEVTERQQGMINNAIAKHPRDRKYLTNSAYAEVFAPSKNDANDIMEHAEAQGWQVDFNEKAREITIKINSDDIANEESATTIEALQFLSEQGDIHLDVLDAAQKANASAEDIVDPSQKTGFVKNNTEQRVGRGNAIPIQEPTHGYSALELAESYNFPDGDGEGQTIGIVELGGQFEQSDLEAYFSSFNTTIPEIQVIGAPTTTPQNDNVEVTADIQVAGLLAPKAKFVIYYGTSILSAMKTALADKENKLTVISISWAGSELGYSQQEIVELNNVFHEASLKGITVVGASGDNGALNNKTYANVNVPVNSPYVLACGGTQTYIIDDKIASEVVWNESTTPQSQVASGGGFSQRISEQNYQIKSSKEYINRFPQFEPYYHAGGRGIPDIAANAADASGYAIFFQGRWVKIGGTSLATPLWAALIARMNQNLGYRLGFINPYLYQLMGSSSFHQILEGNNNLYLAAEGWNPCTGLGTPNGKELMQAIDNLE
;
A
#
# COMPACT_ATOMS: atom_id res chain seq x y z
N MET A 1 57.53 2.79 -28.43
CA MET A 1 56.30 2.01 -28.64
C MET A 1 55.26 2.63 -27.77
N ASP A 2 54.55 3.57 -28.39
CA ASP A 2 53.44 4.30 -27.74
C ASP A 2 52.21 3.41 -27.63
N SER A 3 51.69 3.27 -26.43
CA SER A 3 50.37 2.71 -26.18
C SER A 3 49.49 3.84 -25.66
N THR A 4 48.89 4.59 -26.59
CA THR A 4 47.77 5.47 -26.34
C THR A 4 46.56 4.61 -25.99
N GLN A 5 46.24 4.51 -24.70
CA GLN A 5 44.93 4.09 -24.25
C GLN A 5 43.95 5.22 -24.56
N ALA A 6 43.03 4.96 -25.46
CA ALA A 6 41.85 5.80 -25.66
C ALA A 6 40.96 5.70 -24.42
N ASN A 7 40.93 6.76 -23.65
CA ASN A 7 39.94 6.98 -22.59
C ASN A 7 38.61 7.27 -23.30
N THR A 8 37.74 6.29 -23.42
CA THR A 8 36.35 6.51 -23.74
C THR A 8 35.69 7.18 -22.51
N GLN A 9 35.61 8.50 -22.53
CA GLN A 9 34.71 9.23 -21.66
C GLN A 9 33.28 8.74 -21.96
N GLN A 10 32.69 8.03 -21.04
CA GLN A 10 31.27 7.75 -21.02
C GLN A 10 30.61 9.10 -20.73
N SER A 11 29.95 9.69 -21.72
CA SER A 11 29.15 10.92 -21.51
C SER A 11 28.04 10.57 -20.57
N ASP A 12 27.98 11.18 -19.40
CA ASP A 12 26.89 11.05 -18.47
C ASP A 12 25.63 11.65 -19.14
N THR A 13 24.60 10.82 -19.31
CA THR A 13 23.33 11.21 -19.90
C THR A 13 22.32 11.42 -18.77
N ILE A 14 21.65 12.55 -18.79
CA ILE A 14 20.55 12.85 -17.87
C ILE A 14 19.23 12.45 -18.54
N GLU A 15 18.44 11.64 -17.86
CA GLU A 15 17.10 11.27 -18.32
C GLU A 15 16.05 12.13 -17.64
N ILE A 16 15.21 12.78 -18.43
CA ILE A 16 14.04 13.54 -17.97
C ILE A 16 12.79 12.81 -18.42
N LYS A 17 11.86 12.60 -17.50
CA LYS A 17 10.56 12.01 -17.78
C LYS A 17 9.49 13.07 -17.76
N VAL A 18 8.72 13.19 -18.84
CA VAL A 18 7.60 14.10 -18.97
C VAL A 18 6.32 13.28 -19.09
N TYR A 19 5.35 13.51 -18.23
CA TYR A 19 4.06 12.82 -18.24
C TYR A 19 3.05 13.62 -19.05
N VAL A 20 2.59 13.01 -20.13
CA VAL A 20 1.60 13.62 -21.02
C VAL A 20 0.23 13.61 -20.35
N PRO A 21 -0.48 14.76 -20.31
CA PRO A 21 -1.84 14.81 -19.78
C PRO A 21 -2.78 13.90 -20.58
N ILE A 22 -3.86 13.47 -19.95
CA ILE A 22 -4.92 12.74 -20.66
C ILE A 22 -5.76 13.71 -21.48
N ASN A 23 -6.34 13.21 -22.57
CA ASN A 23 -7.38 13.95 -23.27
C ASN A 23 -8.52 14.32 -22.32
N GLU A 24 -9.24 15.40 -22.60
CA GLU A 24 -10.47 15.72 -21.88
C GLU A 24 -11.41 14.52 -21.87
N VAL A 25 -11.87 14.15 -20.66
CA VAL A 25 -12.77 13.03 -20.47
C VAL A 25 -14.15 13.39 -20.98
N THR A 26 -14.61 12.71 -22.02
CA THR A 26 -15.95 12.91 -22.57
C THR A 26 -17.04 12.47 -21.60
N GLU A 27 -18.28 12.95 -21.75
CA GLU A 27 -19.43 12.49 -20.95
C GLU A 27 -19.59 10.96 -20.97
N ARG A 28 -19.35 10.32 -22.13
CA ARG A 28 -19.38 8.85 -22.26
C ARG A 28 -18.32 8.21 -21.38
N GLN A 29 -17.10 8.70 -21.42
CA GLN A 29 -15.99 8.18 -20.61
C GLN A 29 -16.20 8.43 -19.12
N GLN A 30 -16.72 9.60 -18.74
CA GLN A 30 -17.13 9.88 -17.35
C GLN A 30 -18.22 8.90 -16.89
N GLY A 31 -19.15 8.57 -17.77
CA GLY A 31 -20.16 7.54 -17.53
C GLY A 31 -19.54 6.14 -17.28
N MET A 32 -18.46 5.81 -18.00
CA MET A 32 -17.73 4.54 -17.78
C MET A 32 -17.02 4.52 -16.42
N ILE A 33 -16.35 5.61 -16.05
CA ILE A 33 -15.71 5.77 -14.72
C ILE A 33 -16.75 5.62 -13.62
N ASN A 34 -17.86 6.35 -13.69
CA ASN A 34 -18.93 6.31 -12.69
C ASN A 34 -19.53 4.91 -12.57
N ASN A 35 -19.68 4.17 -13.67
CA ASN A 35 -20.15 2.79 -13.64
C ASN A 35 -19.17 1.83 -12.98
N ALA A 36 -17.88 2.14 -12.97
CA ALA A 36 -16.86 1.28 -12.38
C ALA A 36 -16.70 1.49 -10.85
N ILE A 37 -16.92 2.70 -10.33
CA ILE A 37 -16.60 3.00 -8.92
C ILE A 37 -17.73 3.65 -8.11
N ALA A 38 -18.65 4.38 -8.75
CA ALA A 38 -19.67 5.14 -8.03
C ALA A 38 -20.94 4.34 -7.69
N LYS A 39 -21.15 3.20 -8.36
CA LYS A 39 -22.30 2.32 -8.12
C LYS A 39 -22.04 1.30 -7.02
N HIS A 40 -23.11 0.74 -6.48
CA HIS A 40 -23.01 -0.43 -5.61
C HIS A 40 -22.13 -1.52 -6.28
N PRO A 41 -21.23 -2.21 -5.56
CA PRO A 41 -20.32 -3.19 -6.17
C PRO A 41 -21.00 -4.24 -7.05
N ARG A 42 -22.21 -4.68 -6.70
CA ARG A 42 -23.06 -5.58 -7.48
C ARG A 42 -23.36 -5.06 -8.90
N ASP A 43 -23.54 -3.75 -9.04
CA ASP A 43 -24.00 -3.09 -10.27
C ASP A 43 -22.85 -2.47 -11.07
N ARG A 44 -21.62 -2.61 -10.59
CA ARG A 44 -20.44 -2.04 -11.23
C ARG A 44 -20.10 -2.74 -12.55
N LYS A 45 -19.66 -1.94 -13.50
CA LYS A 45 -19.09 -2.41 -14.77
C LYS A 45 -17.65 -1.95 -14.82
N TYR A 46 -16.77 -2.83 -14.40
CA TYR A 46 -15.33 -2.56 -14.35
C TYR A 46 -14.73 -2.45 -15.75
N LEU A 47 -13.69 -1.61 -15.86
CA LEU A 47 -13.01 -1.39 -17.13
C LEU A 47 -12.09 -2.58 -17.46
N THR A 48 -12.10 -2.97 -18.72
CA THR A 48 -11.05 -3.83 -19.29
C THR A 48 -9.78 -3.00 -19.55
N ASN A 49 -8.63 -3.64 -19.74
CA ASN A 49 -7.40 -2.94 -20.11
C ASN A 49 -7.57 -2.06 -21.35
N SER A 50 -8.35 -2.52 -22.34
CA SER A 50 -8.64 -1.76 -23.55
C SER A 50 -9.53 -0.54 -23.27
N ALA A 51 -10.58 -0.72 -22.45
CA ALA A 51 -11.47 0.37 -22.08
C ALA A 51 -10.75 1.41 -21.21
N TYR A 52 -9.88 0.98 -20.30
CA TYR A 52 -9.04 1.88 -19.51
C TYR A 52 -8.12 2.71 -20.42
N ALA A 53 -7.41 2.05 -21.35
CA ALA A 53 -6.53 2.74 -22.30
C ALA A 53 -7.30 3.73 -23.20
N GLU A 54 -8.57 3.42 -23.58
CA GLU A 54 -9.42 4.37 -24.33
C GLU A 54 -9.80 5.60 -23.49
N VAL A 55 -10.15 5.41 -22.22
CA VAL A 55 -10.58 6.49 -21.32
C VAL A 55 -9.43 7.42 -20.97
N PHE A 56 -8.25 6.84 -20.70
CA PHE A 56 -7.08 7.57 -20.21
C PHE A 56 -5.98 7.68 -21.28
N ALA A 57 -6.35 7.71 -22.56
CA ALA A 57 -5.40 7.94 -23.63
C ALA A 57 -4.66 9.28 -23.46
N PRO A 58 -3.35 9.31 -23.75
CA PRO A 58 -2.60 10.57 -23.71
C PRO A 58 -3.12 11.55 -24.76
N SER A 59 -3.01 12.84 -24.47
CA SER A 59 -3.21 13.86 -25.45
C SER A 59 -2.12 13.78 -26.52
N LYS A 60 -2.49 13.42 -27.75
CA LYS A 60 -1.52 13.30 -28.85
C LYS A 60 -0.94 14.64 -29.27
N ASN A 61 -1.71 15.71 -29.15
CA ASN A 61 -1.21 17.06 -29.47
C ASN A 61 -0.13 17.45 -28.48
N ASP A 62 -0.41 17.34 -27.18
CA ASP A 62 0.55 17.69 -26.13
C ASP A 62 1.81 16.80 -26.20
N ALA A 63 1.62 15.49 -26.48
CA ALA A 63 2.76 14.59 -26.67
C ALA A 63 3.64 15.01 -27.85
N ASN A 64 3.04 15.36 -28.99
CA ASN A 64 3.77 15.81 -30.18
C ASN A 64 4.49 17.14 -29.92
N ASP A 65 3.82 18.11 -29.30
CA ASP A 65 4.41 19.41 -28.97
C ASP A 65 5.62 19.25 -28.04
N ILE A 66 5.55 18.37 -27.04
CA ILE A 66 6.66 18.04 -26.14
C ILE A 66 7.82 17.39 -26.92
N MET A 67 7.52 16.39 -27.76
CA MET A 67 8.56 15.69 -28.53
C MET A 67 9.24 16.60 -29.55
N GLU A 68 8.46 17.36 -30.35
CA GLU A 68 9.00 18.29 -31.33
C GLU A 68 9.87 19.36 -30.68
N HIS A 69 9.48 19.86 -29.50
CA HIS A 69 10.28 20.85 -28.77
C HIS A 69 11.60 20.26 -28.29
N ALA A 70 11.60 19.06 -27.73
CA ALA A 70 12.81 18.37 -27.24
C ALA A 70 13.74 17.99 -28.40
N GLU A 71 13.21 17.47 -29.50
CA GLU A 71 13.96 17.13 -30.70
C GLU A 71 14.60 18.36 -31.36
N ALA A 72 13.93 19.52 -31.32
CA ALA A 72 14.47 20.79 -31.81
C ALA A 72 15.71 21.26 -31.03
N GLN A 73 15.86 20.81 -29.77
CA GLN A 73 17.07 21.03 -28.97
C GLN A 73 18.18 19.99 -29.25
N GLY A 74 17.92 19.02 -30.11
CA GLY A 74 18.86 17.92 -30.40
C GLY A 74 18.84 16.79 -29.35
N TRP A 75 17.86 16.77 -28.48
CA TRP A 75 17.72 15.75 -27.44
C TRP A 75 17.11 14.48 -28.01
N GLN A 76 17.47 13.32 -27.41
CA GLN A 76 16.87 12.03 -27.78
C GLN A 76 15.55 11.88 -27.02
N VAL A 77 14.51 11.44 -27.73
CA VAL A 77 13.15 11.31 -27.18
C VAL A 77 12.63 9.90 -27.41
N ASP A 78 12.03 9.30 -26.39
CA ASP A 78 11.31 8.05 -26.47
C ASP A 78 9.92 8.22 -25.82
N PHE A 79 8.85 7.86 -26.55
CA PHE A 79 7.48 8.01 -26.07
C PHE A 79 6.84 6.66 -25.78
N ASN A 80 6.57 6.41 -24.51
CA ASN A 80 5.78 5.29 -24.06
C ASN A 80 4.30 5.69 -23.91
N GLU A 81 3.52 5.51 -25.00
CA GLU A 81 2.10 5.89 -25.05
C GLU A 81 1.27 5.22 -23.92
N LYS A 82 1.59 3.98 -23.55
CA LYS A 82 0.86 3.27 -22.47
C LYS A 82 1.12 3.86 -21.08
N ALA A 83 2.35 4.27 -20.83
CA ALA A 83 2.74 4.92 -19.59
C ALA A 83 2.42 6.42 -19.61
N ARG A 84 2.07 6.98 -20.75
CA ARG A 84 1.93 8.43 -20.98
C ARG A 84 3.22 9.18 -20.61
N GLU A 85 4.36 8.54 -20.87
CA GLU A 85 5.66 9.02 -20.44
C GLU A 85 6.53 9.27 -21.67
N ILE A 86 7.06 10.48 -21.79
CA ILE A 86 8.11 10.83 -22.74
C ILE A 86 9.42 10.87 -21.96
N THR A 87 10.35 10.00 -22.35
CA THR A 87 11.73 10.02 -21.81
C THR A 87 12.61 10.86 -22.72
N ILE A 88 13.20 11.92 -22.18
CA ILE A 88 14.11 12.82 -22.89
C ILE A 88 15.51 12.60 -22.33
N LYS A 89 16.49 12.33 -23.21
CA LYS A 89 17.89 12.12 -22.84
C LYS A 89 18.73 13.32 -23.27
N ILE A 90 19.38 13.94 -22.31
CA ILE A 90 20.22 15.13 -22.48
C ILE A 90 21.65 14.80 -22.05
N ASN A 91 22.64 15.19 -22.85
CA ASN A 91 24.05 15.05 -22.42
C ASN A 91 24.34 16.05 -21.29
N SER A 92 25.05 15.58 -20.25
CA SER A 92 25.45 16.44 -19.12
C SER A 92 26.30 17.64 -19.56
N ASP A 93 27.07 17.48 -20.63
CA ASP A 93 27.90 18.55 -21.21
C ASP A 93 27.05 19.70 -21.80
N ASP A 94 25.83 19.42 -22.29
CA ASP A 94 24.91 20.41 -22.86
C ASP A 94 24.29 21.29 -21.75
N ILE A 95 24.29 20.83 -20.51
CA ILE A 95 23.78 21.57 -19.34
C ILE A 95 24.89 22.42 -18.68
N ALA A 96 26.14 22.03 -18.83
CA ALA A 96 27.29 22.64 -18.16
C ALA A 96 27.88 23.88 -18.90
N ASN A 97 27.51 24.10 -20.14
CA ASN A 97 28.03 25.22 -20.97
C ASN A 97 27.12 26.46 -20.89
N GLU A 98 27.67 27.66 -21.26
CA GLU A 98 26.97 28.95 -21.18
C GLU A 98 25.70 29.09 -22.07
N GLU A 99 25.34 28.06 -22.83
CA GLU A 99 24.03 27.89 -23.49
C GLU A 99 22.91 27.44 -22.55
N SER A 100 23.21 27.39 -21.25
CA SER A 100 22.29 26.97 -20.18
C SER A 100 20.96 27.75 -20.14
N ALA A 101 20.92 29.00 -20.65
CA ALA A 101 19.67 29.77 -20.67
C ALA A 101 18.63 29.13 -21.60
N THR A 102 19.04 28.67 -22.79
CA THR A 102 18.14 28.03 -23.77
C THR A 102 17.66 26.66 -23.27
N THR A 103 18.54 25.91 -22.60
CA THR A 103 18.16 24.63 -22.00
C THR A 103 17.19 24.83 -20.85
N ILE A 104 17.40 25.84 -19.99
CA ILE A 104 16.48 26.19 -18.90
C ILE A 104 15.12 26.66 -19.44
N GLU A 105 15.08 27.48 -20.46
CA GLU A 105 13.85 27.92 -21.12
C GLU A 105 13.10 26.74 -21.75
N ALA A 106 13.83 25.81 -22.39
CA ALA A 106 13.24 24.62 -22.96
C ALA A 106 12.68 23.67 -21.87
N LEU A 107 13.37 23.51 -20.75
CA LEU A 107 12.88 22.75 -19.61
C LEU A 107 11.66 23.42 -18.94
N GLN A 108 11.63 24.74 -18.87
CA GLN A 108 10.48 25.49 -18.38
C GLN A 108 9.27 25.30 -19.30
N PHE A 109 9.46 25.40 -20.63
CA PHE A 109 8.41 25.13 -21.60
C PHE A 109 7.85 23.69 -21.41
N LEU A 110 8.71 22.69 -21.31
CA LEU A 110 8.30 21.31 -21.07
C LEU A 110 7.50 21.17 -19.75
N SER A 111 7.87 21.94 -18.70
CA SER A 111 7.16 21.93 -17.42
C SER A 111 5.78 22.60 -17.49
N GLU A 112 5.56 23.48 -18.44
CA GLU A 112 4.26 24.13 -18.66
C GLU A 112 3.31 23.25 -19.49
N GLN A 113 3.84 22.35 -20.33
CA GLN A 113 3.06 21.47 -21.19
C GLN A 113 2.73 20.11 -20.57
N GLY A 114 3.43 19.70 -19.51
CA GLY A 114 3.21 18.44 -18.83
C GLY A 114 3.88 18.40 -17.45
N ASP A 115 3.52 17.42 -16.65
CA ASP A 115 4.18 17.17 -15.36
C ASP A 115 5.60 16.64 -15.62
N ILE A 116 6.61 17.47 -15.42
CA ILE A 116 8.02 17.09 -15.58
C ILE A 116 8.56 16.46 -14.29
N HIS A 117 9.15 15.28 -14.42
CA HIS A 117 10.03 14.72 -13.41
C HIS A 117 11.48 15.12 -13.71
N LEU A 118 11.99 16.11 -12.98
CA LEU A 118 13.38 16.55 -13.09
C LEU A 118 14.23 15.81 -12.06
N ASP A 119 14.79 14.65 -12.44
CA ASP A 119 15.88 14.01 -11.68
C ASP A 119 17.12 14.94 -11.56
N VAL A 120 17.20 15.98 -12.40
CA VAL A 120 18.25 17.02 -12.41
C VAL A 120 18.23 17.91 -11.17
N LEU A 121 17.05 18.26 -10.64
CA LEU A 121 16.97 19.03 -9.39
C LEU A 121 17.46 18.22 -8.20
N ASP A 122 17.25 16.91 -8.22
CA ASP A 122 17.70 15.99 -7.19
C ASP A 122 19.24 15.80 -7.23
N ALA A 123 19.85 15.76 -8.42
CA ALA A 123 21.31 15.69 -8.58
C ALA A 123 22.02 16.99 -8.13
N ALA A 124 21.43 18.16 -8.43
CA ALA A 124 21.98 19.44 -8.01
C ALA A 124 21.73 19.73 -6.51
N GLN A 125 20.62 19.27 -5.94
CA GLN A 125 20.36 19.32 -4.50
C GLN A 125 21.16 18.30 -3.72
N LYS A 126 21.38 17.09 -4.24
CA LYS A 126 22.26 16.07 -3.66
C LYS A 126 23.74 16.48 -3.64
N ALA A 127 24.19 17.30 -4.59
CA ALA A 127 25.54 17.87 -4.58
C ALA A 127 25.73 18.94 -3.51
N ASN A 128 24.65 19.56 -3.02
CA ASN A 128 24.67 20.63 -2.00
C ASN A 128 24.11 20.22 -0.64
N ALA A 129 23.46 19.04 -0.52
CA ALA A 129 23.00 18.54 0.76
C ALA A 129 24.10 17.72 1.45
N SER A 130 24.39 18.04 2.70
CA SER A 130 25.23 17.20 3.53
C SER A 130 24.60 15.81 3.65
N ALA A 131 25.44 14.77 3.67
CA ALA A 131 25.07 13.35 3.64
C ALA A 131 24.12 12.84 4.76
N GLU A 132 23.57 13.72 5.60
CA GLU A 132 22.71 13.39 6.73
C GLU A 132 21.20 13.42 6.40
N ASP A 133 20.78 13.95 5.23
CA ASP A 133 19.36 14.13 4.89
C ASP A 133 18.85 13.18 3.80
N ILE A 134 19.66 12.26 3.30
CA ILE A 134 19.23 11.27 2.30
C ILE A 134 18.63 10.08 3.02
N VAL A 135 17.33 10.11 3.25
CA VAL A 135 16.58 8.92 3.67
C VAL A 135 16.41 8.04 2.44
N ASP A 136 17.05 6.86 2.46
CA ASP A 136 16.89 5.79 1.49
C ASP A 136 15.38 5.48 1.31
N PRO A 137 14.79 5.65 0.10
CA PRO A 137 13.40 5.31 -0.17
C PRO A 137 13.11 3.81 0.00
N SER A 138 14.13 2.99 0.22
CA SER A 138 14.04 1.58 0.52
C SER A 138 13.92 1.27 2.03
N GLN A 139 13.60 2.24 2.90
CA GLN A 139 13.30 1.89 4.29
C GLN A 139 12.00 1.08 4.34
N LYS A 140 12.20 -0.18 4.10
CA LYS A 140 11.27 -1.28 4.25
C LYS A 140 10.79 -1.31 5.69
N THR A 141 9.50 -1.46 5.91
CA THR A 141 8.98 -1.85 7.21
C THR A 141 9.48 -3.28 7.48
N GLY A 142 10.71 -3.37 7.94
CA GLY A 142 11.32 -4.64 8.29
C GLY A 142 10.91 -5.02 9.72
N PHE A 143 10.61 -6.28 9.91
CA PHE A 143 10.36 -6.86 11.22
C PHE A 143 11.42 -6.44 12.24
N VAL A 144 11.01 -5.76 13.30
CA VAL A 144 11.87 -5.52 14.45
C VAL A 144 11.83 -6.78 15.33
N LYS A 145 12.90 -7.57 15.30
CA LYS A 145 13.12 -8.60 16.29
C LYS A 145 13.34 -7.96 17.65
N ASN A 146 12.35 -8.02 18.52
CA ASN A 146 12.58 -7.73 19.93
C ASN A 146 12.88 -9.01 20.69
N ASN A 147 14.09 -9.05 21.28
CA ASN A 147 14.43 -10.01 22.34
C ASN A 147 13.63 -9.67 23.59
N THR A 148 12.98 -10.68 24.13
CA THR A 148 12.18 -10.67 25.34
C THR A 148 12.89 -10.02 26.53
N GLU A 149 12.35 -8.90 27.04
CA GLU A 149 12.51 -8.46 28.42
C GLU A 149 11.13 -8.14 29.02
N GLN A 150 10.92 -8.55 30.29
CA GLN A 150 9.66 -8.53 31.00
C GLN A 150 9.12 -7.09 31.16
N ARG A 151 7.85 -6.88 30.82
CA ARG A 151 7.13 -5.62 31.07
C ARG A 151 6.36 -5.65 32.38
N VAL A 152 6.46 -4.55 33.12
CA VAL A 152 5.58 -4.23 34.25
C VAL A 152 4.66 -3.10 33.79
N GLY A 153 3.41 -3.40 33.49
CA GLY A 153 2.35 -2.44 33.23
C GLY A 153 1.41 -2.33 34.42
N ARG A 154 1.11 -1.11 34.88
CA ARG A 154 0.09 -0.86 35.91
C ARG A 154 -1.23 -0.49 35.23
N GLY A 155 -2.19 -1.39 35.33
CA GLY A 155 -3.61 -1.17 35.09
C GLY A 155 -4.35 -2.41 35.52
N ASN A 156 -5.51 -2.30 36.18
CA ASN A 156 -6.34 -3.41 36.61
C ASN A 156 -7.00 -4.13 35.43
N ALA A 157 -6.17 -4.62 34.49
CA ALA A 157 -6.60 -5.59 33.51
C ALA A 157 -6.47 -6.98 34.08
N ILE A 158 -7.46 -7.82 33.85
CA ILE A 158 -7.36 -9.27 34.07
C ILE A 158 -6.08 -9.73 33.36
N PRO A 159 -5.16 -10.46 34.00
CA PRO A 159 -3.98 -10.97 33.33
C PRO A 159 -4.41 -11.94 32.25
N ILE A 160 -4.50 -11.48 31.03
CA ILE A 160 -4.73 -12.32 29.86
C ILE A 160 -3.36 -12.91 29.53
N GLN A 161 -3.26 -14.24 29.54
CA GLN A 161 -2.01 -14.93 29.28
C GLN A 161 -1.71 -14.77 27.78
N GLU A 162 -0.58 -14.12 27.45
CA GLU A 162 -0.13 -13.99 26.06
C GLU A 162 -0.02 -15.38 25.41
N PRO A 163 -0.48 -15.55 24.16
CA PRO A 163 -0.29 -16.80 23.45
C PRO A 163 1.20 -17.07 23.28
N THR A 164 1.67 -18.16 23.82
CA THR A 164 3.10 -18.51 23.82
C THR A 164 3.64 -18.80 22.42
N HIS A 165 2.74 -19.20 21.48
CA HIS A 165 3.09 -19.63 20.12
C HIS A 165 2.54 -18.76 19.02
N GLY A 166 1.83 -17.65 19.34
CA GLY A 166 1.09 -16.84 18.38
C GLY A 166 -0.24 -17.50 17.97
N TYR A 167 -1.10 -16.71 17.32
CA TYR A 167 -2.35 -17.23 16.75
C TYR A 167 -2.11 -17.72 15.32
N SER A 168 -2.77 -18.80 14.94
CA SER A 168 -2.91 -19.13 13.54
C SER A 168 -3.85 -18.11 12.85
N ALA A 169 -3.71 -17.95 11.55
CA ALA A 169 -4.64 -17.11 10.79
C ALA A 169 -6.09 -17.63 10.90
N LEU A 170 -6.32 -18.94 11.09
CA LEU A 170 -7.65 -19.52 11.28
C LEU A 170 -8.29 -19.09 12.60
N GLU A 171 -7.55 -19.10 13.72
CA GLU A 171 -8.07 -18.64 15.02
C GLU A 171 -8.48 -17.15 14.95
N LEU A 172 -7.69 -16.34 14.29
CA LEU A 172 -8.03 -14.92 14.06
C LEU A 172 -9.26 -14.77 13.15
N ALA A 173 -9.34 -15.53 12.06
CA ALA A 173 -10.49 -15.49 11.16
C ALA A 173 -11.78 -15.96 11.85
N GLU A 174 -11.71 -16.95 12.74
CA GLU A 174 -12.86 -17.39 13.52
C GLU A 174 -13.30 -16.32 14.50
N SER A 175 -12.37 -15.72 15.24
CA SER A 175 -12.66 -14.64 16.19
C SER A 175 -13.22 -13.38 15.50
N TYR A 176 -12.82 -13.11 14.27
CA TYR A 176 -13.34 -12.04 13.41
C TYR A 176 -14.59 -12.45 12.62
N ASN A 177 -15.17 -13.62 12.91
CA ASN A 177 -16.40 -14.12 12.28
C ASN A 177 -16.32 -14.08 10.74
N PHE A 178 -15.25 -14.62 10.16
CA PHE A 178 -15.11 -14.65 8.70
C PHE A 178 -16.26 -15.40 8.04
N PRO A 179 -16.74 -14.98 6.85
CA PRO A 179 -17.71 -15.76 6.10
C PRO A 179 -17.10 -17.10 5.69
N ASP A 180 -17.94 -18.11 5.55
CA ASP A 180 -17.53 -19.40 5.00
C ASP A 180 -16.94 -19.19 3.60
N GLY A 181 -16.14 -20.15 3.13
CA GLY A 181 -15.49 -20.06 1.83
C GLY A 181 -13.99 -20.33 1.92
N ASP A 182 -13.39 -20.52 0.77
CA ASP A 182 -11.98 -20.93 0.61
C ASP A 182 -11.26 -20.12 -0.49
N GLY A 183 -11.92 -19.07 -1.01
CA GLY A 183 -11.38 -18.21 -2.05
C GLY A 183 -11.49 -18.80 -3.47
N GLU A 184 -12.25 -19.85 -3.69
CA GLU A 184 -12.40 -20.47 -5.02
C GLU A 184 -12.86 -19.43 -6.05
N GLY A 185 -12.19 -19.41 -7.21
CA GLY A 185 -12.46 -18.48 -8.30
C GLY A 185 -11.87 -17.08 -8.10
N GLN A 186 -11.15 -16.84 -7.00
CA GLN A 186 -10.47 -15.57 -6.73
C GLN A 186 -8.99 -15.66 -7.08
N THR A 187 -8.40 -14.51 -7.41
CA THR A 187 -6.95 -14.36 -7.59
C THR A 187 -6.45 -13.22 -6.71
N ILE A 188 -5.55 -13.55 -5.81
CA ILE A 188 -4.89 -12.60 -4.90
C ILE A 188 -3.49 -12.32 -5.43
N GLY A 189 -3.21 -11.07 -5.78
CA GLY A 189 -1.86 -10.59 -6.06
C GLY A 189 -1.16 -10.21 -4.76
N ILE A 190 0.10 -10.59 -4.61
CA ILE A 190 0.98 -10.14 -3.52
C ILE A 190 2.10 -9.33 -4.15
N VAL A 191 2.27 -8.08 -3.69
CA VAL A 191 3.33 -7.19 -4.16
C VAL A 191 4.54 -7.34 -3.27
N GLU A 192 5.68 -7.69 -3.87
CA GLU A 192 6.94 -7.92 -3.17
C GLU A 192 8.08 -7.07 -3.74
N LEU A 193 8.90 -6.52 -2.86
CA LEU A 193 10.07 -5.72 -3.24
C LEU A 193 11.38 -6.48 -3.05
N GLY A 194 11.30 -7.67 -2.49
CA GLY A 194 12.45 -8.56 -2.25
C GLY A 194 12.03 -9.81 -1.48
N GLY A 195 13.01 -10.60 -1.07
CA GLY A 195 12.77 -11.83 -0.34
C GLY A 195 12.39 -13.02 -1.22
N GLN A 196 12.40 -14.19 -0.62
CA GLN A 196 12.02 -15.46 -1.25
C GLN A 196 11.33 -16.33 -0.19
N PHE A 197 10.48 -17.22 -0.63
CA PHE A 197 9.91 -18.26 0.23
C PHE A 197 10.54 -19.62 -0.09
N GLU A 198 10.60 -20.49 0.91
CA GLU A 198 11.05 -21.86 0.73
C GLU A 198 9.82 -22.78 0.62
N GLN A 199 9.80 -23.59 -0.43
CA GLN A 199 8.72 -24.54 -0.68
C GLN A 199 8.50 -25.47 0.52
N SER A 200 9.58 -25.93 1.17
CA SER A 200 9.53 -26.78 2.35
C SER A 200 8.85 -26.14 3.56
N ASP A 201 9.00 -24.82 3.73
CA ASP A 201 8.34 -24.08 4.81
C ASP A 201 6.82 -23.98 4.55
N LEU A 202 6.42 -23.76 3.30
CA LEU A 202 5.01 -23.77 2.92
C LEU A 202 4.40 -25.18 3.10
N GLU A 203 5.10 -26.24 2.66
CA GLU A 203 4.64 -27.62 2.83
C GLU A 203 4.43 -27.97 4.31
N ALA A 204 5.37 -27.62 5.16
CA ALA A 204 5.26 -27.86 6.60
C ALA A 204 4.11 -27.05 7.22
N TYR A 205 3.97 -25.78 6.86
CA TYR A 205 2.91 -24.91 7.39
C TYR A 205 1.52 -25.43 7.00
N PHE A 206 1.24 -25.56 5.70
CA PHE A 206 -0.10 -25.96 5.23
C PHE A 206 -0.47 -27.38 5.67
N SER A 207 0.50 -28.33 5.70
CA SER A 207 0.27 -29.68 6.18
C SER A 207 -0.14 -29.71 7.67
N SER A 208 0.38 -28.80 8.50
CA SER A 208 0.03 -28.73 9.92
C SER A 208 -1.44 -28.36 10.16
N PHE A 209 -2.08 -27.72 9.18
CA PHE A 209 -3.51 -27.39 9.18
C PHE A 209 -4.36 -28.35 8.34
N ASN A 210 -3.80 -29.48 7.91
CA ASN A 210 -4.47 -30.45 7.04
C ASN A 210 -5.03 -29.84 5.75
N THR A 211 -4.33 -28.86 5.21
CA THR A 211 -4.67 -28.20 3.93
C THR A 211 -3.50 -28.27 2.94
N THR A 212 -3.77 -27.95 1.69
CA THR A 212 -2.76 -27.94 0.62
C THR A 212 -2.25 -26.53 0.39
N ILE A 213 -1.02 -26.44 -0.11
CA ILE A 213 -0.49 -25.16 -0.62
C ILE A 213 -1.40 -24.66 -1.73
N PRO A 214 -1.84 -23.39 -1.73
CA PRO A 214 -2.60 -22.80 -2.83
C PRO A 214 -1.77 -22.79 -4.13
N GLU A 215 -2.43 -22.58 -5.26
CA GLU A 215 -1.73 -22.34 -6.52
C GLU A 215 -0.95 -21.03 -6.45
N ILE A 216 0.38 -21.07 -6.62
CA ILE A 216 1.25 -19.92 -6.56
C ILE A 216 1.94 -19.72 -7.90
N GLN A 217 1.83 -18.54 -8.49
CA GLN A 217 2.59 -18.11 -9.65
C GLN A 217 3.50 -16.94 -9.25
N VAL A 218 4.74 -16.95 -9.72
CA VAL A 218 5.69 -15.85 -9.48
C VAL A 218 5.93 -15.10 -10.80
N ILE A 219 5.83 -13.77 -10.75
CA ILE A 219 6.10 -12.87 -11.87
C ILE A 219 7.17 -11.87 -11.44
N GLY A 220 8.21 -11.75 -12.24
CA GLY A 220 9.43 -11.02 -11.90
C GLY A 220 10.42 -11.89 -11.13
N ALA A 221 11.45 -11.28 -10.60
CA ALA A 221 12.48 -11.95 -9.82
C ALA A 221 12.75 -11.17 -8.53
N PRO A 222 12.94 -11.86 -7.40
CA PRO A 222 13.34 -11.18 -6.18
C PRO A 222 14.69 -10.52 -6.37
N THR A 223 14.83 -9.30 -5.87
CA THR A 223 16.15 -8.69 -5.72
C THR A 223 16.91 -9.42 -4.62
N THR A 224 18.24 -9.50 -4.71
CA THR A 224 19.07 -10.05 -3.63
C THR A 224 18.90 -9.17 -2.39
N THR A 225 18.22 -9.68 -1.40
CA THR A 225 17.81 -8.91 -0.22
C THR A 225 18.20 -9.59 1.07
N PRO A 226 18.30 -8.82 2.17
CA PRO A 226 18.57 -9.36 3.49
C PRO A 226 17.55 -10.44 3.88
N GLN A 227 17.98 -11.37 4.71
CA GLN A 227 17.17 -12.51 5.22
C GLN A 227 15.82 -12.11 5.85
N ASN A 228 15.68 -10.84 6.29
CA ASN A 228 14.45 -10.32 6.86
C ASN A 228 13.30 -10.21 5.85
N ASP A 229 13.61 -10.03 4.57
CA ASP A 229 12.59 -9.92 3.53
C ASP A 229 11.97 -11.30 3.20
N ASN A 230 12.71 -12.40 3.43
CA ASN A 230 12.20 -13.75 3.20
C ASN A 230 11.04 -14.11 4.14
N VAL A 231 11.05 -13.60 5.36
CA VAL A 231 9.95 -13.86 6.29
C VAL A 231 8.68 -13.14 5.88
N GLU A 232 8.80 -11.94 5.26
CA GLU A 232 7.65 -11.19 4.74
C GLU A 232 6.89 -11.98 3.70
N VAL A 233 7.58 -12.35 2.60
CA VAL A 233 6.98 -13.14 1.50
C VAL A 233 6.36 -14.45 2.01
N THR A 234 7.08 -15.13 2.92
CA THR A 234 6.60 -16.40 3.49
C THR A 234 5.34 -16.19 4.31
N ALA A 235 5.30 -15.14 5.13
CA ALA A 235 4.18 -14.84 6.01
C ALA A 235 2.93 -14.40 5.21
N ASP A 236 3.09 -13.54 4.20
CA ASP A 236 2.00 -13.11 3.34
C ASP A 236 1.30 -14.31 2.68
N ILE A 237 2.09 -15.25 2.13
CA ILE A 237 1.57 -16.47 1.52
C ILE A 237 0.89 -17.36 2.56
N GLN A 238 1.50 -17.53 3.73
CA GLN A 238 0.95 -18.42 4.77
C GLN A 238 -0.35 -17.88 5.34
N VAL A 239 -0.42 -16.59 5.66
CA VAL A 239 -1.62 -15.97 6.23
C VAL A 239 -2.76 -15.97 5.23
N ALA A 240 -2.57 -15.39 4.05
CA ALA A 240 -3.62 -15.32 3.05
C ALA A 240 -3.99 -16.71 2.49
N GLY A 241 -2.99 -17.56 2.26
CA GLY A 241 -3.19 -18.90 1.69
C GLY A 241 -3.93 -19.84 2.63
N LEU A 242 -3.71 -19.76 3.95
CA LEU A 242 -4.45 -20.56 4.92
C LEU A 242 -5.94 -20.15 4.96
N LEU A 243 -6.23 -18.89 4.77
CA LEU A 243 -7.59 -18.34 4.79
C LEU A 243 -8.32 -18.48 3.45
N ALA A 244 -7.60 -18.51 2.34
CA ALA A 244 -8.18 -18.65 1.00
C ALA A 244 -7.44 -19.74 0.19
N PRO A 245 -7.46 -21.01 0.64
CA PRO A 245 -6.59 -22.06 0.11
C PRO A 245 -6.90 -22.46 -1.34
N LYS A 246 -8.05 -22.10 -1.88
CA LYS A 246 -8.40 -22.31 -3.29
C LYS A 246 -8.32 -21.06 -4.16
N ALA A 247 -7.93 -19.93 -3.60
CA ALA A 247 -7.57 -18.80 -4.41
C ALA A 247 -6.24 -19.08 -5.15
N LYS A 248 -6.09 -18.48 -6.34
CA LYS A 248 -4.80 -18.41 -7.01
C LYS A 248 -4.00 -17.25 -6.42
N PHE A 249 -2.73 -17.47 -6.12
CA PHE A 249 -1.80 -16.44 -5.67
C PHE A 249 -0.83 -16.09 -6.79
N VAL A 250 -0.61 -14.79 -7.00
CA VAL A 250 0.38 -14.29 -7.95
C VAL A 250 1.30 -13.32 -7.23
N ILE A 251 2.57 -13.72 -7.09
CA ILE A 251 3.58 -12.89 -6.44
C ILE A 251 4.21 -11.99 -7.50
N TYR A 252 4.03 -10.68 -7.36
CA TYR A 252 4.58 -9.66 -8.26
C TYR A 252 5.80 -9.01 -7.64
N TYR A 253 6.99 -9.40 -8.11
CA TYR A 253 8.22 -8.74 -7.71
C TYR A 253 8.47 -7.47 -8.51
N GLY A 254 8.88 -6.41 -7.79
CA GLY A 254 9.30 -5.15 -8.39
C GLY A 254 10.43 -4.49 -7.63
N THR A 255 11.10 -3.53 -8.26
CA THR A 255 12.11 -2.68 -7.60
C THR A 255 11.47 -1.59 -6.74
N SER A 256 10.17 -1.35 -6.94
CA SER A 256 9.34 -0.44 -6.17
C SER A 256 7.88 -0.91 -6.21
N ILE A 257 7.05 -0.40 -5.30
CA ILE A 257 5.60 -0.64 -5.30
C ILE A 257 5.00 -0.26 -6.66
N LEU A 258 5.41 0.88 -7.21
CA LEU A 258 4.95 1.36 -8.51
C LEU A 258 5.25 0.36 -9.64
N SER A 259 6.49 -0.16 -9.71
CA SER A 259 6.89 -1.10 -10.75
C SER A 259 6.16 -2.44 -10.64
N ALA A 260 5.99 -2.96 -9.42
CA ALA A 260 5.23 -4.19 -9.18
C ALA A 260 3.75 -4.02 -9.55
N MET A 261 3.12 -2.91 -9.15
CA MET A 261 1.74 -2.58 -9.50
C MET A 261 1.53 -2.41 -11.00
N LYS A 262 2.43 -1.70 -11.71
CA LYS A 262 2.39 -1.59 -13.17
C LYS A 262 2.42 -2.98 -13.84
N THR A 263 3.25 -3.89 -13.33
CA THR A 263 3.32 -5.29 -13.80
C THR A 263 2.02 -6.04 -13.53
N ALA A 264 1.49 -5.96 -12.31
CA ALA A 264 0.24 -6.61 -11.92
C ALA A 264 -0.96 -6.13 -12.76
N LEU A 265 -1.08 -4.83 -13.00
CA LEU A 265 -2.18 -4.27 -13.79
C LEU A 265 -2.04 -4.52 -15.30
N ALA A 266 -0.83 -4.74 -15.80
CA ALA A 266 -0.57 -5.13 -17.17
C ALA A 266 -0.81 -6.63 -17.45
N ASP A 267 -0.89 -7.46 -16.40
CA ASP A 267 -1.13 -8.88 -16.50
C ASP A 267 -2.55 -9.16 -17.07
N LYS A 268 -2.59 -9.89 -18.18
CA LYS A 268 -3.84 -10.22 -18.87
C LYS A 268 -4.30 -11.66 -18.59
N GLU A 269 -3.41 -12.49 -18.07
CA GLU A 269 -3.66 -13.90 -17.83
C GLU A 269 -4.31 -14.12 -16.46
N ASN A 270 -3.82 -13.40 -15.45
CA ASN A 270 -4.34 -13.48 -14.11
C ASN A 270 -5.45 -12.45 -13.90
N LYS A 271 -6.64 -12.94 -13.57
CA LYS A 271 -7.81 -12.10 -13.33
C LYS A 271 -7.83 -11.63 -11.88
N LEU A 272 -6.88 -10.77 -11.51
CA LEU A 272 -6.76 -10.24 -10.15
C LEU A 272 -8.08 -9.70 -9.62
N THR A 273 -8.42 -10.06 -8.40
CA THR A 273 -9.60 -9.58 -7.67
C THR A 273 -9.21 -8.77 -6.44
N VAL A 274 -8.08 -9.12 -5.83
CA VAL A 274 -7.51 -8.46 -4.66
C VAL A 274 -6.00 -8.34 -4.83
N ILE A 275 -5.40 -7.28 -4.32
CA ILE A 275 -3.94 -7.12 -4.20
C ILE A 275 -3.62 -6.80 -2.74
N SER A 276 -2.64 -7.52 -2.18
CA SER A 276 -2.04 -7.29 -0.86
C SER A 276 -0.69 -6.60 -1.01
N ILE A 277 -0.44 -5.53 -0.23
CA ILE A 277 0.82 -4.79 -0.22
C ILE A 277 1.28 -4.62 1.22
N SER A 278 2.25 -5.43 1.62
CA SER A 278 2.84 -5.41 2.97
C SER A 278 4.05 -4.47 3.08
N TRP A 279 4.37 -3.77 2.01
CA TRP A 279 5.47 -2.81 1.93
C TRP A 279 4.98 -1.39 2.06
N ALA A 280 5.68 -0.58 2.86
CA ALA A 280 5.31 0.81 3.08
C ALA A 280 6.56 1.69 3.28
N GLY A 281 6.43 2.97 2.99
CA GLY A 281 7.46 3.98 3.24
C GLY A 281 6.84 5.34 3.55
N SER A 282 7.54 6.18 4.35
CA SER A 282 7.04 7.52 4.68
C SER A 282 6.72 8.32 3.42
N GLU A 283 5.53 8.93 3.33
CA GLU A 283 5.13 9.77 2.18
C GLU A 283 6.09 10.96 1.95
N LEU A 284 6.87 11.33 2.95
CA LEU A 284 7.84 12.41 2.88
C LEU A 284 9.15 11.99 2.19
N GLY A 285 9.35 10.68 1.98
CA GLY A 285 10.46 10.13 1.20
C GLY A 285 10.17 10.05 -0.31
N TYR A 286 8.94 10.41 -0.73
CA TYR A 286 8.52 10.36 -2.13
C TYR A 286 8.38 11.77 -2.70
N SER A 287 8.74 11.96 -3.94
CA SER A 287 8.44 13.18 -4.69
C SER A 287 6.92 13.29 -4.91
N GLN A 288 6.43 14.48 -5.19
CA GLN A 288 5.01 14.69 -5.50
C GLN A 288 4.60 13.87 -6.74
N GLN A 289 5.48 13.77 -7.72
CA GLN A 289 5.27 13.01 -8.94
C GLN A 289 5.09 11.50 -8.66
N GLU A 290 5.97 10.89 -7.85
CA GLU A 290 5.84 9.47 -7.47
C GLU A 290 4.51 9.20 -6.75
N ILE A 291 4.07 10.11 -5.90
CA ILE A 291 2.77 10.01 -5.23
C ILE A 291 1.62 10.07 -6.24
N VAL A 292 1.69 10.96 -7.22
CA VAL A 292 0.68 11.06 -8.29
C VAL A 292 0.65 9.78 -9.12
N GLU A 293 1.80 9.25 -9.52
CA GLU A 293 1.87 8.00 -10.29
C GLU A 293 1.33 6.80 -9.51
N LEU A 294 1.72 6.68 -8.24
CA LEU A 294 1.18 5.65 -7.36
C LEU A 294 -0.34 5.78 -7.20
N ASN A 295 -0.83 7.00 -7.00
CA ASN A 295 -2.27 7.23 -6.91
C ASN A 295 -3.00 6.85 -8.21
N ASN A 296 -2.40 7.11 -9.37
CA ASN A 296 -2.95 6.75 -10.67
C ASN A 296 -3.05 5.22 -10.86
N VAL A 297 -2.03 4.45 -10.49
CA VAL A 297 -2.09 2.98 -10.60
C VAL A 297 -3.11 2.37 -9.62
N PHE A 298 -3.30 2.95 -8.44
CA PHE A 298 -4.34 2.49 -7.51
C PHE A 298 -5.75 2.87 -7.98
N HIS A 299 -5.89 4.05 -8.59
CA HIS A 299 -7.14 4.41 -9.26
C HIS A 299 -7.45 3.44 -10.40
N GLU A 300 -6.45 3.10 -11.23
CA GLU A 300 -6.60 2.08 -12.28
C GLU A 300 -7.07 0.75 -11.71
N ALA A 301 -6.45 0.26 -10.61
CA ALA A 301 -6.88 -0.97 -9.95
C ALA A 301 -8.36 -0.90 -9.54
N SER A 302 -8.78 0.23 -8.96
CA SER A 302 -10.17 0.46 -8.56
C SER A 302 -11.15 0.38 -9.73
N LEU A 303 -10.80 0.98 -10.87
CA LEU A 303 -11.61 0.97 -12.09
C LEU A 303 -11.67 -0.42 -12.75
N LYS A 304 -10.67 -1.27 -12.53
CA LYS A 304 -10.62 -2.67 -12.97
C LYS A 304 -11.30 -3.64 -12.00
N GLY A 305 -11.83 -3.15 -10.89
CA GLY A 305 -12.52 -3.94 -9.89
C GLY A 305 -11.58 -4.77 -9.00
N ILE A 306 -10.38 -4.27 -8.78
CA ILE A 306 -9.39 -4.88 -7.90
C ILE A 306 -9.40 -4.11 -6.58
N THR A 307 -9.61 -4.82 -5.47
CA THR A 307 -9.45 -4.24 -4.14
C THR A 307 -7.97 -4.28 -3.77
N VAL A 308 -7.37 -3.13 -3.47
CA VAL A 308 -5.98 -3.07 -3.00
C VAL A 308 -5.98 -2.83 -1.50
N VAL A 309 -5.37 -3.74 -0.75
CA VAL A 309 -5.18 -3.62 0.71
C VAL A 309 -3.71 -3.33 0.98
N GLY A 310 -3.41 -2.36 1.82
CA GLY A 310 -2.05 -1.95 2.13
C GLY A 310 -1.80 -1.80 3.62
N ALA A 311 -0.59 -2.16 4.08
CA ALA A 311 -0.15 -2.02 5.46
C ALA A 311 0.06 -0.55 5.84
N SER A 312 -0.50 -0.10 6.96
CA SER A 312 -0.36 1.29 7.39
C SER A 312 1.03 1.60 7.98
N GLY A 313 1.80 0.56 8.35
CA GLY A 313 3.13 0.65 8.91
C GLY A 313 3.18 0.36 10.40
N ASP A 314 4.40 0.15 10.89
CA ASP A 314 4.69 -0.45 12.20
C ASP A 314 5.40 0.52 13.16
N ASN A 315 5.54 1.79 12.76
CA ASN A 315 6.32 2.77 13.48
C ASN A 315 5.46 3.93 14.05
N GLY A 316 4.18 3.63 14.35
CA GLY A 316 3.25 4.60 14.93
C GLY A 316 3.01 5.83 14.05
N ALA A 317 2.40 6.85 14.63
CA ALA A 317 2.05 8.09 13.93
C ALA A 317 3.25 8.95 13.52
N LEU A 318 4.40 8.77 14.18
CA LEU A 318 5.61 9.53 13.88
C LEU A 318 6.50 8.85 12.84
N ASN A 319 6.28 7.56 12.56
CA ASN A 319 6.95 6.81 11.49
C ASN A 319 8.48 7.02 11.47
N ASN A 320 9.11 6.85 12.66
CA ASN A 320 10.54 7.09 12.89
C ASN A 320 11.02 8.53 12.60
N LYS A 321 10.11 9.51 12.60
CA LYS A 321 10.43 10.95 12.48
C LYS A 321 10.10 11.70 13.76
N THR A 322 10.40 12.97 13.79
CA THR A 322 10.06 13.88 14.92
C THR A 322 8.69 14.54 14.76
N TYR A 323 8.00 14.28 13.66
CA TYR A 323 6.69 14.85 13.31
C TYR A 323 5.79 13.77 12.69
N ALA A 324 4.49 13.96 12.84
CA ALA A 324 3.49 13.03 12.32
C ALA A 324 3.55 12.96 10.82
N ASN A 325 3.55 11.74 10.29
CA ASN A 325 3.48 11.47 8.86
C ASN A 325 2.95 10.05 8.61
N VAL A 326 2.36 9.84 7.46
CA VAL A 326 1.78 8.56 7.07
C VAL A 326 2.59 7.90 5.96
N ASN A 327 2.26 6.67 5.66
CA ASN A 327 2.97 5.87 4.68
C ASN A 327 2.31 5.89 3.29
N VAL A 328 3.13 5.71 2.28
CA VAL A 328 2.79 5.23 0.94
C VAL A 328 2.83 3.69 1.00
N PRO A 329 1.88 2.94 0.42
CA PRO A 329 0.85 3.38 -0.54
C PRO A 329 -0.49 3.76 0.09
N VAL A 330 -0.65 3.62 1.38
CA VAL A 330 -1.93 3.77 2.08
C VAL A 330 -2.44 5.21 2.17
N ASN A 331 -1.62 6.20 1.86
CA ASN A 331 -2.07 7.57 1.69
C ASN A 331 -2.97 7.74 0.45
N SER A 332 -2.94 6.82 -0.52
CA SER A 332 -3.89 6.82 -1.64
C SER A 332 -5.31 6.49 -1.17
N PRO A 333 -6.34 7.27 -1.57
CA PRO A 333 -7.73 6.99 -1.21
C PRO A 333 -8.29 5.74 -1.89
N TYR A 334 -7.59 5.18 -2.88
CA TYR A 334 -7.97 3.96 -3.59
C TYR A 334 -7.38 2.68 -2.99
N VAL A 335 -6.55 2.83 -1.96
CA VAL A 335 -6.01 1.72 -1.17
C VAL A 335 -6.80 1.60 0.12
N LEU A 336 -7.19 0.39 0.48
CA LEU A 336 -7.77 0.07 1.78
C LEU A 336 -6.63 -0.04 2.80
N ALA A 337 -6.45 1.01 3.60
CA ALA A 337 -5.37 1.13 4.55
C ALA A 337 -5.64 0.27 5.80
N CYS A 338 -4.78 -0.70 6.09
CA CYS A 338 -4.91 -1.65 7.19
C CYS A 338 -3.96 -1.31 8.34
N GLY A 339 -4.51 -0.94 9.49
CA GLY A 339 -3.80 -0.70 10.74
C GLY A 339 -3.69 -1.96 11.61
N GLY A 340 -3.09 -1.79 12.79
CA GLY A 340 -2.79 -2.87 13.71
C GLY A 340 -3.47 -2.75 15.06
N THR A 341 -3.94 -3.91 15.57
CA THR A 341 -4.43 -4.07 16.94
C THR A 341 -3.60 -5.10 17.70
N GLN A 342 -3.75 -5.10 19.00
CA GLN A 342 -3.34 -6.19 19.87
C GLN A 342 -4.59 -6.90 20.35
N THR A 343 -4.78 -8.15 19.90
CA THR A 343 -5.99 -8.93 20.10
C THR A 343 -5.71 -10.10 21.04
N TYR A 344 -6.59 -10.33 22.00
CA TYR A 344 -6.57 -11.52 22.85
C TYR A 344 -7.86 -12.30 22.68
N ILE A 345 -7.71 -13.58 22.40
CA ILE A 345 -8.80 -14.52 22.12
C ILE A 345 -8.94 -15.48 23.28
N ILE A 346 -10.17 -15.69 23.74
CA ILE A 346 -10.54 -16.73 24.72
C ILE A 346 -11.79 -17.42 24.17
N ASP A 347 -11.76 -18.76 24.12
CA ASP A 347 -12.88 -19.57 23.62
C ASP A 347 -13.38 -19.09 22.24
N ASP A 348 -12.44 -18.89 21.29
CA ASP A 348 -12.65 -18.43 19.91
C ASP A 348 -13.32 -17.05 19.78
N LYS A 349 -13.32 -16.27 20.86
CA LYS A 349 -13.90 -14.91 20.88
C LYS A 349 -12.87 -13.87 21.30
N ILE A 350 -12.99 -12.70 20.75
CA ILE A 350 -12.21 -11.54 21.18
C ILE A 350 -12.56 -11.20 22.62
N ALA A 351 -11.64 -11.47 23.54
CA ALA A 351 -11.77 -11.12 24.95
C ALA A 351 -11.32 -9.68 25.24
N SER A 352 -10.33 -9.21 24.49
CA SER A 352 -9.83 -7.83 24.53
C SER A 352 -9.16 -7.48 23.22
N GLU A 353 -9.34 -6.25 22.77
CA GLU A 353 -8.68 -5.73 21.60
C GLU A 353 -8.41 -4.23 21.79
N VAL A 354 -7.14 -3.84 21.64
CA VAL A 354 -6.67 -2.47 21.81
C VAL A 354 -5.78 -2.06 20.65
N VAL A 355 -5.48 -0.77 20.51
CA VAL A 355 -4.50 -0.31 19.51
C VAL A 355 -3.16 -1.02 19.73
N TRP A 356 -2.56 -1.53 18.68
CA TRP A 356 -1.20 -2.03 18.73
C TRP A 356 -0.22 -0.90 19.09
N ASN A 357 0.41 -1.01 20.25
CA ASN A 357 1.50 -0.14 20.68
C ASN A 357 2.39 -0.89 21.68
N GLU A 358 3.55 -1.29 21.23
CA GLU A 358 4.58 -1.96 22.01
C GLU A 358 5.81 -1.08 22.21
N SER A 359 5.67 0.25 22.03
CA SER A 359 6.73 1.21 22.25
C SER A 359 7.17 1.22 23.71
N THR A 360 8.44 0.91 23.96
CA THR A 360 9.01 0.83 25.32
C THR A 360 9.63 2.15 25.77
N THR A 361 10.01 3.01 24.81
CA THR A 361 10.58 4.34 25.03
C THR A 361 9.99 5.29 23.97
N PRO A 362 10.09 6.61 24.16
CA PRO A 362 9.66 7.58 23.15
C PRO A 362 10.38 7.42 21.80
N GLN A 363 11.55 6.79 21.78
CA GLN A 363 12.33 6.52 20.57
C GLN A 363 12.01 5.16 19.95
N SER A 364 11.42 4.23 20.71
CA SER A 364 10.99 2.93 20.21
C SER A 364 9.57 3.08 19.68
N GLN A 365 9.43 3.32 18.40
CA GLN A 365 8.13 3.57 17.78
C GLN A 365 7.58 2.25 17.17
N VAL A 366 7.23 1.28 18.03
CA VAL A 366 6.63 0.01 17.62
C VAL A 366 5.13 0.10 17.87
N ALA A 367 4.37 0.50 16.85
CA ALA A 367 2.94 0.73 16.98
C ALA A 367 2.27 0.80 15.59
N SER A 368 0.94 0.67 15.57
CA SER A 368 0.12 0.87 14.36
C SER A 368 0.39 2.22 13.70
N GLY A 369 0.76 2.20 12.43
CA GLY A 369 0.89 3.41 11.62
C GLY A 369 -0.45 4.08 11.38
N GLY A 370 -0.47 5.41 11.35
CA GLY A 370 -1.70 6.14 11.07
C GLY A 370 -1.59 7.63 11.39
N GLY A 371 -2.55 8.39 10.93
CA GLY A 371 -2.57 9.85 11.02
C GLY A 371 -3.27 10.47 9.82
N PHE A 372 -2.80 11.65 9.43
CA PHE A 372 -3.33 12.40 8.29
C PHE A 372 -2.23 12.68 7.27
N SER A 373 -2.52 12.42 6.00
CA SER A 373 -1.59 12.68 4.90
C SER A 373 -1.37 14.19 4.72
N GLN A 374 -0.13 14.56 4.43
CA GLN A 374 0.26 15.92 4.05
C GLN A 374 0.27 16.09 2.53
N ARG A 375 0.11 15.00 1.77
CA ARG A 375 0.27 14.95 0.31
C ARG A 375 -1.02 14.68 -0.43
N ILE A 376 -1.95 13.97 0.20
CA ILE A 376 -3.23 13.54 -0.40
C ILE A 376 -4.37 14.06 0.45
N SER A 377 -5.34 14.71 -0.19
CA SER A 377 -6.55 15.20 0.48
C SER A 377 -7.53 14.06 0.77
N GLU A 378 -8.30 14.20 1.85
CA GLU A 378 -9.38 13.29 2.16
C GLU A 378 -10.47 13.29 1.08
N GLN A 379 -11.14 12.16 0.92
CA GLN A 379 -12.24 12.02 -0.01
C GLN A 379 -13.59 12.24 0.69
N ASN A 380 -14.61 12.54 -0.10
CA ASN A 380 -15.96 12.85 0.42
C ASN A 380 -16.50 11.80 1.40
N TYR A 381 -16.17 10.52 1.20
CA TYR A 381 -16.61 9.45 2.09
C TYR A 381 -16.00 9.52 3.49
N GLN A 382 -14.84 10.20 3.65
CA GLN A 382 -14.08 10.26 4.90
C GLN A 382 -14.29 11.58 5.66
N ILE A 383 -14.65 12.67 5.00
CA ILE A 383 -14.73 14.02 5.57
C ILE A 383 -15.51 14.06 6.91
N LYS A 384 -16.65 13.36 6.96
CA LYS A 384 -17.49 13.35 8.15
C LYS A 384 -16.74 12.75 9.34
N SER A 385 -16.15 11.59 9.16
CA SER A 385 -15.47 10.83 10.21
C SER A 385 -14.19 11.52 10.71
N SER A 386 -13.40 12.08 9.80
CA SER A 386 -12.21 12.88 10.15
C SER A 386 -12.59 14.10 10.99
N LYS A 387 -13.62 14.84 10.59
CA LYS A 387 -14.11 16.00 11.35
C LYS A 387 -14.70 15.63 12.70
N GLU A 388 -15.43 14.52 12.81
CA GLU A 388 -15.95 14.02 14.08
C GLU A 388 -14.81 13.70 15.04
N TYR A 389 -13.71 13.08 14.55
CA TYR A 389 -12.53 12.81 15.35
C TYR A 389 -11.83 14.09 15.81
N ILE A 390 -11.57 15.04 14.90
CA ILE A 390 -10.92 16.31 15.24
C ILE A 390 -11.79 17.16 16.19
N ASN A 391 -13.10 17.19 16.03
CA ASN A 391 -13.99 17.88 16.96
C ASN A 391 -13.96 17.26 18.37
N ARG A 392 -13.77 15.93 18.47
CA ARG A 392 -13.61 15.25 19.76
C ARG A 392 -12.25 15.52 20.39
N PHE A 393 -11.20 15.67 19.58
CA PHE A 393 -9.82 15.87 20.00
C PHE A 393 -9.18 17.10 19.33
N PRO A 394 -9.57 18.33 19.69
CA PRO A 394 -9.11 19.55 19.03
C PRO A 394 -7.60 19.75 19.06
N GLN A 395 -6.90 19.11 20.02
CA GLN A 395 -5.43 19.16 20.09
C GLN A 395 -4.74 18.53 18.88
N PHE A 396 -5.44 17.70 18.09
CA PHE A 396 -4.89 17.08 16.88
C PHE A 396 -5.22 17.86 15.59
N GLU A 397 -5.98 18.95 15.68
CA GLU A 397 -6.30 19.80 14.52
C GLU A 397 -5.06 20.26 13.74
N PRO A 398 -3.93 20.64 14.36
CA PRO A 398 -2.72 21.01 13.62
C PRO A 398 -2.15 19.89 12.73
N TYR A 399 -2.44 18.64 13.02
CA TYR A 399 -1.99 17.47 12.24
C TYR A 399 -2.98 17.04 11.15
N TYR A 400 -4.17 17.63 11.14
CA TYR A 400 -5.19 17.32 10.11
C TYR A 400 -4.90 17.95 8.76
N HIS A 401 -3.93 18.88 8.70
CA HIS A 401 -3.44 19.52 7.47
C HIS A 401 -4.56 20.04 6.55
N ALA A 402 -5.59 20.65 7.13
CA ALA A 402 -6.74 21.23 6.42
C ALA A 402 -7.50 20.23 5.49
N GLY A 403 -7.57 18.96 5.88
CA GLY A 403 -8.31 17.92 5.14
C GLY A 403 -7.40 16.87 4.50
N GLY A 404 -6.32 16.49 5.17
CA GLY A 404 -5.49 15.36 4.75
C GLY A 404 -6.23 14.01 4.87
N ARG A 405 -5.96 13.09 3.93
CA ARG A 405 -6.45 11.71 3.97
C ARG A 405 -6.13 11.07 5.32
N GLY A 406 -7.14 10.63 6.06
CA GLY A 406 -6.99 9.93 7.33
C GLY A 406 -6.68 8.44 7.14
N ILE A 407 -5.76 7.90 7.93
CA ILE A 407 -5.23 6.54 7.86
C ILE A 407 -5.17 5.98 9.28
N PRO A 408 -5.49 4.65 9.46
CA PRO A 408 -5.95 3.69 8.49
C PRO A 408 -7.45 3.75 8.24
N ASP A 409 -7.98 2.92 7.31
CA ASP A 409 -9.42 2.73 7.12
C ASP A 409 -9.97 1.64 8.04
N ILE A 410 -9.22 0.57 8.20
CA ILE A 410 -9.56 -0.66 8.94
C ILE A 410 -8.34 -1.15 9.70
N ALA A 411 -8.52 -2.17 10.54
CA ALA A 411 -7.42 -2.82 11.25
C ALA A 411 -7.64 -4.33 11.41
N ALA A 412 -6.58 -5.04 11.83
CA ALA A 412 -6.64 -6.39 12.38
C ALA A 412 -5.45 -6.62 13.33
N ASN A 413 -5.39 -7.79 13.98
CA ASN A 413 -4.28 -8.15 14.85
C ASN A 413 -2.93 -7.95 14.16
N ALA A 414 -2.00 -7.30 14.85
CA ALA A 414 -0.67 -6.97 14.34
C ALA A 414 0.43 -6.96 15.39
N ALA A 415 0.10 -6.95 16.68
CA ALA A 415 1.09 -6.87 17.75
C ALA A 415 1.95 -8.14 17.85
N ASP A 416 3.25 -7.99 18.16
CA ASP A 416 4.13 -9.13 18.43
C ASP A 416 3.66 -9.96 19.62
N ALA A 417 3.08 -9.31 20.65
CA ALA A 417 2.57 -9.99 21.84
C ALA A 417 1.46 -10.99 21.51
N SER A 418 0.55 -10.63 20.62
CA SER A 418 -0.53 -11.47 20.10
C SER A 418 -0.28 -11.97 18.66
N GLY A 419 1.00 -12.05 18.25
CA GLY A 419 1.41 -12.26 16.88
C GLY A 419 0.95 -13.54 16.21
N TYR A 420 1.23 -13.65 14.93
CA TYR A 420 0.88 -14.79 14.10
C TYR A 420 1.89 -15.92 14.24
N ALA A 421 1.40 -17.15 14.26
CA ALA A 421 2.22 -18.35 14.15
C ALA A 421 2.57 -18.61 12.69
N ILE A 422 3.82 -18.43 12.34
CA ILE A 422 4.37 -18.59 10.99
C ILE A 422 5.44 -19.68 11.02
N PHE A 423 5.50 -20.53 9.99
CA PHE A 423 6.58 -21.51 9.84
C PHE A 423 7.65 -20.97 8.90
N PHE A 424 8.84 -20.73 9.45
CA PHE A 424 9.93 -20.09 8.73
C PHE A 424 11.28 -20.70 9.08
N GLN A 425 12.07 -21.04 8.05
CA GLN A 425 13.38 -21.70 8.21
C GLN A 425 13.31 -22.97 9.06
N GLY A 426 12.32 -23.81 8.77
CA GLY A 426 12.17 -25.11 9.42
C GLY A 426 11.64 -25.05 10.87
N ARG A 427 11.10 -23.92 11.33
CA ARG A 427 10.57 -23.76 12.70
C ARG A 427 9.38 -22.81 12.78
N TRP A 428 8.57 -22.99 13.81
CA TRP A 428 7.53 -22.03 14.15
C TRP A 428 8.14 -20.79 14.79
N VAL A 429 7.69 -19.63 14.33
CA VAL A 429 8.03 -18.31 14.87
C VAL A 429 6.75 -17.52 15.12
N LYS A 430 6.76 -16.65 16.13
CA LYS A 430 5.68 -15.69 16.39
C LYS A 430 6.13 -14.32 15.91
N ILE A 431 5.35 -13.71 15.03
CA ILE A 431 5.67 -12.40 14.46
C ILE A 431 4.43 -11.51 14.41
N GLY A 432 4.65 -10.20 14.49
CA GLY A 432 3.64 -9.15 14.34
C GLY A 432 3.99 -8.25 13.17
N GLY A 433 3.16 -7.25 12.94
CA GLY A 433 3.27 -6.24 11.89
C GLY A 433 1.93 -5.99 11.21
N THR A 434 1.68 -4.77 10.75
CA THR A 434 0.52 -4.47 9.89
C THR A 434 0.59 -5.23 8.56
N SER A 435 1.78 -5.72 8.21
CA SER A 435 2.02 -6.62 7.09
C SER A 435 1.32 -7.97 7.23
N LEU A 436 1.00 -8.45 8.44
CA LEU A 436 0.21 -9.67 8.68
C LEU A 436 -1.30 -9.40 8.66
N ALA A 437 -1.71 -8.23 9.13
CA ALA A 437 -3.09 -7.77 9.08
C ALA A 437 -3.58 -7.57 7.63
N THR A 438 -2.68 -7.17 6.73
CA THR A 438 -2.96 -6.88 5.33
C THR A 438 -3.38 -8.13 4.53
N PRO A 439 -2.62 -9.24 4.48
CA PRO A 439 -3.03 -10.47 3.81
C PRO A 439 -4.24 -11.14 4.45
N LEU A 440 -4.46 -10.97 5.76
CA LEU A 440 -5.68 -11.42 6.43
C LEU A 440 -6.91 -10.71 5.83
N TRP A 441 -6.88 -9.38 5.68
CA TRP A 441 -7.95 -8.63 5.03
C TRP A 441 -8.09 -8.97 3.54
N ALA A 442 -6.99 -9.18 2.83
CA ALA A 442 -7.03 -9.60 1.43
C ALA A 442 -7.78 -10.93 1.25
N ALA A 443 -7.54 -11.89 2.14
CA ALA A 443 -8.25 -13.17 2.16
C ALA A 443 -9.74 -13.00 2.54
N LEU A 444 -10.07 -12.12 3.50
CA LEU A 444 -11.46 -11.78 3.83
C LEU A 444 -12.20 -11.24 2.60
N ILE A 445 -11.63 -10.28 1.90
CA ILE A 445 -12.20 -9.71 0.67
C ILE A 445 -12.39 -10.80 -0.39
N ALA A 446 -11.43 -11.70 -0.56
CA ALA A 446 -11.53 -12.82 -1.51
C ALA A 446 -12.70 -13.76 -1.15
N ARG A 447 -12.87 -14.12 0.14
CA ARG A 447 -14.01 -14.90 0.61
C ARG A 447 -15.35 -14.17 0.41
N MET A 448 -15.38 -12.86 0.68
CA MET A 448 -16.58 -12.05 0.44
C MET A 448 -16.94 -12.03 -1.06
N ASN A 449 -15.97 -11.81 -1.94
CA ASN A 449 -16.17 -11.86 -3.39
C ASN A 449 -16.74 -13.23 -3.84
N GLN A 450 -16.18 -14.33 -3.31
CA GLN A 450 -16.67 -15.68 -3.58
C GLN A 450 -18.14 -15.86 -3.19
N ASN A 451 -18.49 -15.46 -1.97
CA ASN A 451 -19.87 -15.62 -1.44
C ASN A 451 -20.88 -14.73 -2.16
N LEU A 452 -20.50 -13.49 -2.44
CA LEU A 452 -21.37 -12.52 -3.11
C LEU A 452 -21.54 -12.80 -4.61
N GLY A 453 -20.59 -13.53 -5.22
CA GLY A 453 -20.59 -13.79 -6.66
C GLY A 453 -20.24 -12.58 -7.52
N TYR A 454 -19.77 -11.49 -6.92
CA TYR A 454 -19.26 -10.29 -7.59
C TYR A 454 -18.04 -9.71 -6.86
N ARG A 455 -17.27 -8.86 -7.55
CA ARG A 455 -16.08 -8.21 -6.99
C ARG A 455 -16.46 -6.97 -6.21
N LEU A 456 -15.89 -6.79 -5.04
CA LEU A 456 -16.08 -5.58 -4.23
C LEU A 456 -15.34 -4.37 -4.81
N GLY A 457 -14.13 -4.57 -5.38
CA GLY A 457 -13.34 -3.52 -6.00
C GLY A 457 -13.07 -2.36 -5.03
N PHE A 458 -13.31 -1.12 -5.44
CA PHE A 458 -13.16 0.05 -4.58
C PHE A 458 -14.26 0.08 -3.50
N ILE A 459 -13.96 -0.44 -2.33
CA ILE A 459 -14.90 -0.69 -1.25
C ILE A 459 -14.92 0.45 -0.20
N ASN A 460 -13.87 1.27 -0.09
CA ASN A 460 -13.72 2.26 0.98
C ASN A 460 -14.99 3.09 1.23
N PRO A 461 -15.68 3.67 0.22
CA PRO A 461 -16.87 4.48 0.46
C PRO A 461 -18.00 3.73 1.17
N TYR A 462 -18.11 2.41 0.97
CA TYR A 462 -19.15 1.58 1.61
C TYR A 462 -18.80 1.25 3.06
N LEU A 463 -17.52 1.03 3.35
CA LEU A 463 -17.06 0.80 4.73
C LEU A 463 -17.38 2.00 5.63
N TYR A 464 -17.16 3.22 5.14
CA TYR A 464 -17.47 4.44 5.90
C TYR A 464 -18.97 4.68 6.11
N GLN A 465 -19.84 4.16 5.23
CA GLN A 465 -21.28 4.17 5.46
C GLN A 465 -21.69 3.23 6.60
N LEU A 466 -20.90 2.20 6.85
CA LEU A 466 -21.12 1.22 7.91
C LEU A 466 -20.44 1.58 9.24
N MET A 467 -19.85 2.79 9.35
CA MET A 467 -19.22 3.26 10.58
C MET A 467 -20.20 3.17 11.77
N GLY A 468 -19.75 2.56 12.87
CA GLY A 468 -20.56 2.38 14.09
C GLY A 468 -21.59 1.26 14.03
N SER A 469 -21.64 0.48 12.94
CA SER A 469 -22.48 -0.72 12.84
C SER A 469 -21.80 -1.96 13.44
N SER A 470 -22.53 -3.08 13.50
CA SER A 470 -22.00 -4.39 13.92
C SER A 470 -20.98 -5.00 12.93
N SER A 471 -20.75 -4.35 11.80
CA SER A 471 -19.77 -4.76 10.80
C SER A 471 -18.32 -4.67 11.29
N PHE A 472 -18.09 -3.87 12.33
CA PHE A 472 -16.75 -3.65 12.91
C PHE A 472 -16.76 -3.79 14.43
N HIS A 473 -15.71 -4.40 14.96
CA HIS A 473 -15.35 -4.27 16.37
C HIS A 473 -14.60 -2.94 16.53
N GLN A 474 -15.22 -1.99 17.24
CA GLN A 474 -14.62 -0.68 17.46
C GLN A 474 -13.54 -0.77 18.51
N ILE A 475 -12.37 -0.16 18.23
CA ILE A 475 -11.24 -0.11 19.14
C ILE A 475 -11.30 1.22 19.91
N LEU A 476 -11.51 1.12 21.21
CA LEU A 476 -11.76 2.27 22.08
C LEU A 476 -10.62 2.60 23.03
N GLU A 477 -9.60 1.75 23.10
CA GLU A 477 -8.47 1.86 24.02
C GLU A 477 -7.13 1.84 23.31
N GLY A 478 -6.18 2.63 23.80
CA GLY A 478 -4.82 2.68 23.30
C GLY A 478 -4.54 3.94 22.46
N ASN A 479 -3.34 3.97 21.92
CA ASN A 479 -2.82 5.06 21.08
C ASN A 479 -1.70 4.53 20.18
N ASN A 480 -1.34 5.29 19.15
CA ASN A 480 -0.24 4.97 18.26
C ASN A 480 0.97 5.92 18.41
N ASN A 481 1.28 6.31 19.63
CA ASN A 481 2.31 7.27 20.04
C ASN A 481 1.95 8.75 19.84
N LEU A 482 0.83 9.06 19.23
CA LEU A 482 0.30 10.43 19.10
C LEU A 482 -1.22 10.44 19.23
N TYR A 483 -1.94 9.79 18.30
CA TYR A 483 -3.39 9.79 18.26
C TYR A 483 -3.97 8.78 19.23
N LEU A 484 -5.22 9.00 19.63
CA LEU A 484 -5.96 8.17 20.56
C LEU A 484 -7.00 7.33 19.85
N ALA A 485 -7.25 6.12 20.34
CA ALA A 485 -8.42 5.35 19.97
C ALA A 485 -9.71 6.09 20.36
N ALA A 486 -10.76 5.91 19.57
CA ALA A 486 -12.06 6.51 19.82
C ALA A 486 -13.17 5.76 19.10
N GLU A 487 -14.40 5.96 19.57
CA GLU A 487 -15.61 5.54 18.88
C GLU A 487 -15.73 6.17 17.48
N GLY A 488 -16.24 5.42 16.53
CA GLY A 488 -16.27 5.79 15.13
C GLY A 488 -14.92 5.52 14.45
N TRP A 489 -14.54 6.36 13.49
CA TRP A 489 -13.21 6.29 12.88
C TRP A 489 -12.17 6.99 13.76
N ASN A 490 -10.97 6.42 13.84
CA ASN A 490 -9.83 7.05 14.51
C ASN A 490 -8.51 6.77 13.77
N PRO A 491 -7.48 7.65 13.90
CA PRO A 491 -6.21 7.51 13.19
C PRO A 491 -5.27 6.40 13.72
N CYS A 492 -5.75 5.52 14.59
CA CYS A 492 -4.99 4.37 15.08
C CYS A 492 -5.41 3.06 14.41
N THR A 493 -6.73 2.86 14.26
CA THR A 493 -7.33 1.59 13.83
C THR A 493 -8.48 1.77 12.82
N GLY A 494 -8.65 2.98 12.29
CA GLY A 494 -9.72 3.26 11.33
C GLY A 494 -11.12 3.03 11.91
N LEU A 495 -11.94 2.31 11.19
CA LEU A 495 -13.30 1.90 11.59
C LEU A 495 -13.29 0.74 12.60
N GLY A 496 -12.14 0.10 12.78
CA GLY A 496 -11.94 -1.06 13.66
C GLY A 496 -11.61 -2.35 12.92
N THR A 497 -11.70 -3.49 13.61
CA THR A 497 -11.44 -4.82 13.07
C THR A 497 -12.73 -5.47 12.53
N PRO A 498 -12.66 -6.44 11.62
CA PRO A 498 -13.86 -6.90 10.92
C PRO A 498 -14.73 -7.82 11.79
N ASN A 499 -16.04 -7.69 11.64
CA ASN A 499 -16.98 -8.78 11.84
C ASN A 499 -17.39 -9.28 10.46
N GLY A 500 -16.66 -10.27 9.93
CA GLY A 500 -16.66 -10.59 8.51
C GLY A 500 -18.02 -10.95 7.92
N LYS A 501 -18.85 -11.76 8.60
CA LYS A 501 -20.20 -12.12 8.15
C LYS A 501 -21.14 -10.92 8.15
N GLU A 502 -21.13 -10.14 9.22
CA GLU A 502 -21.95 -8.93 9.33
C GLU A 502 -21.54 -7.88 8.30
N LEU A 503 -20.22 -7.70 8.09
CA LEU A 503 -19.70 -6.78 7.10
C LEU A 503 -20.13 -7.16 5.69
N MET A 504 -20.00 -8.44 5.32
CA MET A 504 -20.43 -8.94 4.01
C MET A 504 -21.92 -8.72 3.78
N GLN A 505 -22.75 -9.08 4.76
CA GLN A 505 -24.20 -8.90 4.68
C GLN A 505 -24.61 -7.44 4.62
N ALA A 506 -23.95 -6.59 5.41
CA ALA A 506 -24.22 -5.16 5.41
C ALA A 506 -23.92 -4.51 4.07
N ILE A 507 -22.74 -4.86 3.45
CA ILE A 507 -22.40 -4.35 2.12
C ILE A 507 -23.41 -4.82 1.07
N ASP A 508 -23.81 -6.09 1.10
CA ASP A 508 -24.77 -6.63 0.13
C ASP A 508 -26.17 -5.96 0.22
N ASN A 509 -26.51 -5.44 1.40
CA ASN A 509 -27.78 -4.78 1.67
C ASN A 509 -27.75 -3.24 1.52
N LEU A 510 -26.59 -2.61 1.28
CA LEU A 510 -26.52 -1.19 0.97
C LEU A 510 -27.21 -0.91 -0.38
N GLU A 511 -27.93 0.21 -0.47
CA GLU A 511 -28.60 0.68 -1.69
C GLU A 511 -27.69 1.57 -2.57
#